data_c50131e2d10bdfd3ee45cb7d03e494cb
#
_entry.id   c50131e2d10bdfd3ee45cb7d03e494cb
#
_cell.length_a   1.000
_cell.length_b   1.000
_cell.length_c   1.000
_cell.angle_alpha   90.00
_cell.angle_beta   90.00
_cell.angle_gamma   90.00
#
_symmetry.space_group_name_H-M   'P 1'
#
loop_
_entity.id
_entity.type
_entity.pdbx_description
1 polymer ?
#
loop_
_entity_poly.entity_id
_entity_poly.type
_entity_poly.pdbx_seq_one_letter_code
_entity_poly.pdbx_strand_id
1 'polypeptide(L)'
;MNDQEPQPRRLNGADPGELANLDLGRAGRRGYPEAVYCQGKTPEQVSAIAARLRAAGEQAAGEQAAGERIPSGNPAPSGTTAPSLFTRADPAHADAVLAELPDAAHYPDAALLAWPPQPPEPSGGTILTVTAGTSDLRPAREAQLTATYLGRRCDLIADVGVAGLHRVLARLEELRAADAIIVAAGMDGALASVVAGLVEAPVVALPTSVGYGAAFGGIAPLLTMLNACAPGVGVVNIDNGYGAGHLAAQITRNRPR
;
A
#
# COMPACT_ATOMS: atom_id res chain seq x y z
N MET A 1 -5.77 11.96 36.94
CA MET A 1 -5.75 11.52 35.54
C MET A 1 -6.09 12.75 34.75
N ASN A 2 -5.06 13.42 34.23
CA ASN A 2 -5.21 14.64 33.44
C ASN A 2 -5.09 14.25 31.95
N ASP A 3 -6.21 13.93 31.35
CA ASP A 3 -6.33 13.80 29.89
C ASP A 3 -6.35 15.21 29.28
N GLN A 4 -5.17 15.80 29.09
CA GLN A 4 -5.04 16.96 28.24
C GLN A 4 -4.92 16.46 26.79
N GLU A 5 -6.02 16.65 26.01
CA GLU A 5 -5.95 16.53 24.56
C GLU A 5 -4.85 17.45 24.02
N PRO A 6 -3.99 16.95 23.11
CA PRO A 6 -2.94 17.77 22.52
C PRO A 6 -3.56 18.92 21.72
N GLN A 7 -3.32 20.15 22.15
CA GLN A 7 -3.77 21.35 21.45
C GLN A 7 -3.13 21.45 20.05
N PRO A 8 -3.87 21.89 19.02
CA PRO A 8 -3.31 22.06 17.68
C PRO A 8 -2.19 23.11 17.72
N ARG A 9 -0.99 22.72 17.26
CA ARG A 9 0.18 23.60 17.21
C ARG A 9 -0.03 24.71 16.17
N ARG A 10 0.28 25.96 16.54
CA ARG A 10 0.27 27.08 15.61
C ARG A 10 1.48 27.02 14.67
N LEU A 11 1.24 27.14 13.36
CA LEU A 11 2.21 26.95 12.28
C LEU A 11 3.03 28.23 11.94
N ASN A 12 3.45 29.04 12.90
CA ASN A 12 4.23 30.24 12.63
C ASN A 12 5.72 29.89 12.60
N GLY A 13 6.27 29.63 11.40
CA GLY A 13 7.73 29.50 11.19
C GLY A 13 8.36 28.21 11.72
N ALA A 14 7.58 27.15 11.87
CA ALA A 14 8.10 25.86 12.33
C ALA A 14 9.01 25.19 11.29
N ASP A 15 10.08 24.57 11.77
CA ASP A 15 10.95 23.71 10.99
C ASP A 15 10.09 22.63 10.28
N PRO A 16 10.31 22.32 8.99
CA PRO A 16 9.59 21.26 8.28
C PRO A 16 9.52 19.93 9.05
N GLY A 17 10.56 19.60 9.85
CA GLY A 17 10.59 18.44 10.73
C GLY A 17 9.60 18.50 11.90
N GLU A 18 9.25 19.69 12.41
CA GLU A 18 8.29 19.84 13.51
C GLU A 18 6.83 19.71 13.07
N LEU A 19 6.55 19.86 11.78
CA LEU A 19 5.21 19.78 11.20
C LEU A 19 4.69 18.34 11.09
N ALA A 20 5.57 17.34 11.01
CA ALA A 20 5.18 15.95 10.88
C ALA A 20 5.06 15.29 12.26
N ASN A 21 3.85 14.98 12.69
CA ASN A 21 3.60 14.17 13.89
C ASN A 21 3.55 12.69 13.49
N LEU A 22 4.73 12.04 13.47
CA LEU A 22 4.84 10.62 13.06
C LEU A 22 4.27 9.71 14.16
N ASP A 23 3.38 8.81 13.76
CA ASP A 23 2.79 7.79 14.61
C ASP A 23 3.69 6.54 14.67
N LEU A 24 4.81 6.65 15.35
CA LEU A 24 5.78 5.55 15.50
C LEU A 24 5.20 4.34 16.25
N GLY A 25 4.16 4.53 17.07
CA GLY A 25 3.44 3.47 17.78
C GLY A 25 2.36 2.75 16.95
N ARG A 26 2.14 3.15 15.69
CA ARG A 26 1.07 2.62 14.85
C ARG A 26 1.16 1.12 14.61
N ALA A 27 2.36 0.59 14.39
CA ALA A 27 2.58 -0.83 14.17
C ALA A 27 2.06 -1.69 15.34
N GLY A 28 2.30 -1.27 16.57
CA GLY A 28 1.80 -1.95 17.78
C GLY A 28 0.27 -1.94 17.89
N ARG A 29 -0.39 -0.80 17.54
CA ARG A 29 -1.86 -0.67 17.63
C ARG A 29 -2.60 -1.28 16.45
N ARG A 30 -2.09 -1.07 15.24
CA ARG A 30 -2.77 -1.44 13.98
C ARG A 30 -2.22 -2.71 13.35
N GLY A 31 -1.04 -3.18 13.79
CA GLY A 31 -0.32 -4.31 13.22
C GLY A 31 0.44 -3.99 11.93
N TYR A 32 0.43 -2.72 11.50
CA TYR A 32 1.14 -2.22 10.32
C TYR A 32 1.68 -0.82 10.58
N PRO A 33 2.85 -0.47 10.00
CA PRO A 33 3.46 0.85 10.15
C PRO A 33 2.66 1.93 9.41
N GLU A 34 3.01 3.19 9.65
CA GLU A 34 2.50 4.31 8.88
C GLU A 34 3.20 4.40 7.52
N ALA A 35 2.45 4.88 6.50
CA ALA A 35 3.04 5.25 5.22
C ALA A 35 3.09 6.77 5.08
N VAL A 36 4.14 7.24 4.43
CA VAL A 36 4.33 8.65 4.09
C VAL A 36 3.71 8.91 2.71
N TYR A 37 2.64 9.67 2.67
CA TYR A 37 2.02 10.15 1.44
C TYR A 37 2.80 11.38 0.94
N CYS A 38 3.60 11.24 -0.13
CA CYS A 38 4.51 12.30 -0.59
C CYS A 38 3.80 13.38 -1.42
N GLN A 39 2.79 13.02 -2.21
CA GLN A 39 2.08 13.98 -3.06
C GLN A 39 1.52 15.16 -2.25
N GLY A 40 1.88 16.38 -2.65
CA GLY A 40 1.48 17.61 -1.95
C GLY A 40 2.42 18.03 -0.81
N LYS A 41 3.46 17.24 -0.51
CA LYS A 41 4.58 17.67 0.35
C LYS A 41 5.72 18.24 -0.49
N THR A 42 6.56 19.08 0.12
CA THR A 42 7.80 19.48 -0.53
C THR A 42 8.89 18.42 -0.31
N PRO A 43 9.94 18.35 -1.18
CA PRO A 43 11.06 17.43 -0.97
C PRO A 43 11.71 17.62 0.41
N GLU A 44 11.83 18.84 0.93
CA GLU A 44 12.40 19.14 2.26
C GLU A 44 11.55 18.55 3.38
N GLN A 45 10.22 18.60 3.24
CA GLN A 45 9.30 17.96 4.21
C GLN A 45 9.46 16.44 4.20
N VAL A 46 9.63 15.85 3.01
CA VAL A 46 9.83 14.40 2.87
C VAL A 46 11.19 13.99 3.43
N SER A 47 12.28 14.75 3.15
CA SER A 47 13.60 14.55 3.73
C SER A 47 13.56 14.59 5.27
N ALA A 48 12.93 15.62 5.85
CA ALA A 48 12.79 15.74 7.30
C ALA A 48 12.04 14.55 7.94
N ILE A 49 11.01 14.01 7.26
CA ILE A 49 10.30 12.80 7.68
C ILE A 49 11.22 11.58 7.60
N ALA A 50 11.96 11.41 6.50
CA ALA A 50 12.89 10.30 6.29
C ALA A 50 14.00 10.29 7.36
N ALA A 51 14.60 11.46 7.67
CA ALA A 51 15.60 11.61 8.72
C ALA A 51 15.06 11.18 10.10
N ARG A 52 13.81 11.52 10.44
CA ARG A 52 13.17 11.11 11.69
C ARG A 52 12.89 9.60 11.75
N LEU A 53 12.48 9.00 10.62
CA LEU A 53 12.29 7.54 10.54
C LEU A 53 13.62 6.81 10.71
N ARG A 54 14.72 7.33 10.11
CA ARG A 54 16.07 6.80 10.33
C ARG A 54 16.46 6.82 11.81
N ALA A 55 16.34 7.99 12.45
CA ALA A 55 16.69 8.14 13.87
C ALA A 55 15.88 7.20 14.77
N ALA A 56 14.58 7.05 14.51
CA ALA A 56 13.73 6.12 15.24
C ALA A 56 14.12 4.65 15.03
N GLY A 57 14.53 4.29 13.81
CA GLY A 57 15.03 2.95 13.48
C GLY A 57 16.35 2.63 14.18
N GLU A 58 17.29 3.57 14.20
CA GLU A 58 18.58 3.46 14.89
C GLU A 58 18.38 3.30 16.41
N GLN A 59 17.47 4.08 17.01
CA GLN A 59 17.13 3.97 18.41
C GLN A 59 16.54 2.60 18.75
N ALA A 60 15.57 2.11 17.97
CA ALA A 60 14.96 0.80 18.18
C ALA A 60 15.98 -0.35 18.06
N ALA A 61 16.92 -0.25 17.12
CA ALA A 61 18.00 -1.22 16.98
C ALA A 61 18.97 -1.20 18.18
N GLY A 62 19.25 -0.03 18.75
CA GLY A 62 20.07 0.15 19.95
C GLY A 62 19.43 -0.47 21.20
N GLU A 63 18.12 -0.25 21.41
CA GLU A 63 17.37 -0.81 22.53
C GLU A 63 17.28 -2.34 22.46
N GLN A 64 17.12 -2.92 21.26
CA GLN A 64 17.16 -4.37 21.06
C GLN A 64 18.55 -4.96 21.37
N ALA A 65 19.62 -4.29 20.95
CA ALA A 65 20.99 -4.73 21.26
C ALA A 65 21.31 -4.66 22.77
N ALA A 66 20.67 -3.75 23.50
CA ALA A 66 20.78 -3.63 24.95
C ALA A 66 19.93 -4.65 25.74
N GLY A 67 19.10 -5.47 25.06
CA GLY A 67 18.26 -6.50 25.70
C GLY A 67 17.02 -5.96 26.41
N GLU A 68 16.65 -4.71 26.19
CA GLU A 68 15.43 -4.12 26.75
C GLU A 68 14.18 -4.62 25.99
N ARG A 69 13.25 -5.23 26.71
CA ARG A 69 11.96 -5.64 26.13
C ARG A 69 11.09 -4.41 25.91
N ILE A 70 10.81 -4.10 24.64
CA ILE A 70 9.76 -3.14 24.29
C ILE A 70 8.41 -3.80 24.63
N PRO A 71 7.55 -3.18 25.46
CA PRO A 71 6.20 -3.69 25.72
C PRO A 71 5.32 -3.44 24.50
N SER A 72 5.35 -4.34 23.51
CA SER A 72 4.47 -4.31 22.35
C SER A 72 3.47 -5.45 22.41
N GLY A 73 2.19 -5.11 22.37
CA GLY A 73 1.06 -6.05 22.38
C GLY A 73 0.84 -6.83 21.09
N ASN A 74 1.85 -7.07 20.31
CA ASN A 74 1.96 -8.11 19.28
C ASN A 74 3.39 -8.04 18.73
N PRO A 75 4.23 -9.07 18.86
CA PRO A 75 5.59 -9.00 18.37
C PRO A 75 5.57 -8.89 16.83
N ALA A 76 6.13 -7.80 16.29
CA ALA A 76 6.72 -7.88 14.97
C ALA A 76 7.72 -9.06 15.02
N PRO A 77 7.87 -9.85 13.95
CA PRO A 77 8.83 -10.94 13.93
C PRO A 77 10.18 -10.38 14.38
N SER A 78 10.78 -11.07 15.34
CA SER A 78 11.98 -10.68 16.08
C SER A 78 13.05 -10.12 15.13
N GLY A 79 13.42 -8.86 15.30
CA GLY A 79 14.67 -8.30 14.79
C GLY A 79 14.58 -7.32 13.63
N THR A 80 13.41 -6.94 13.11
CA THR A 80 13.30 -5.98 12.01
C THR A 80 12.36 -4.83 12.35
N THR A 81 12.85 -3.61 12.15
CA THR A 81 12.01 -2.40 12.16
C THR A 81 10.90 -2.57 11.12
N ALA A 82 9.65 -2.31 11.50
CA ALA A 82 8.53 -2.40 10.58
C ALA A 82 8.75 -1.44 9.39
N PRO A 83 8.59 -1.90 8.12
CA PRO A 83 8.96 -1.12 6.96
C PRO A 83 8.09 0.12 6.79
N SER A 84 8.72 1.28 6.60
CA SER A 84 8.06 2.53 6.23
C SER A 84 7.97 2.63 4.71
N LEU A 85 6.79 3.01 4.19
CA LEU A 85 6.55 3.20 2.77
C LEU A 85 6.38 4.69 2.47
N PHE A 86 7.05 5.17 1.43
CA PHE A 86 6.86 6.50 0.85
C PHE A 86 6.09 6.33 -0.45
N THR A 87 4.82 6.71 -0.45
CA THR A 87 3.91 6.49 -1.59
C THR A 87 3.73 7.77 -2.38
N ARG A 88 3.45 7.62 -3.69
CA ARG A 88 3.29 8.73 -4.63
C ARG A 88 4.47 9.70 -4.62
N ALA A 89 5.67 9.14 -4.50
CA ALA A 89 6.91 9.89 -4.58
C ALA A 89 7.22 10.21 -6.05
N ASP A 90 7.35 11.50 -6.36
CA ASP A 90 7.94 11.93 -7.63
C ASP A 90 9.49 11.85 -7.56
N PRO A 91 10.22 12.12 -8.66
CA PRO A 91 11.68 12.04 -8.64
C PRO A 91 12.35 12.92 -7.58
N ALA A 92 11.83 14.14 -7.33
CA ALA A 92 12.42 15.03 -6.32
C ALA A 92 12.18 14.51 -4.89
N HIS A 93 11.02 13.90 -4.64
CA HIS A 93 10.75 13.21 -3.37
C HIS A 93 11.65 11.97 -3.22
N ALA A 94 11.88 11.22 -4.29
CA ALA A 94 12.75 10.04 -4.25
C ALA A 94 14.18 10.42 -3.93
N ASP A 95 14.72 11.46 -4.56
CA ASP A 95 16.07 11.99 -4.28
C ASP A 95 16.19 12.44 -2.82
N ALA A 96 15.16 13.12 -2.29
CA ALA A 96 15.13 13.57 -0.91
C ALA A 96 15.10 12.40 0.11
N VAL A 97 14.37 11.33 -0.20
CA VAL A 97 14.37 10.10 0.63
C VAL A 97 15.72 9.41 0.57
N LEU A 98 16.28 9.22 -0.62
CA LEU A 98 17.55 8.51 -0.82
C LEU A 98 18.75 9.26 -0.23
N ALA A 99 18.69 10.59 -0.14
CA ALA A 99 19.70 11.39 0.57
C ALA A 99 19.74 11.05 2.08
N GLU A 100 18.62 10.77 2.69
CA GLU A 100 18.53 10.42 4.12
C GLU A 100 18.61 8.91 4.38
N LEU A 101 18.08 8.09 3.48
CA LEU A 101 17.98 6.63 3.54
C LEU A 101 18.61 6.02 2.27
N PRO A 102 19.95 6.02 2.14
CA PRO A 102 20.61 5.62 0.89
C PRO A 102 20.40 4.16 0.51
N ASP A 103 20.03 3.32 1.47
CA ASP A 103 19.71 1.91 1.29
C ASP A 103 18.21 1.65 1.01
N ALA A 104 17.36 2.69 0.97
CA ALA A 104 15.94 2.48 0.68
C ALA A 104 15.72 1.86 -0.71
N ALA A 105 14.85 0.86 -0.78
CA ALA A 105 14.44 0.30 -2.06
C ALA A 105 13.58 1.32 -2.82
N HIS A 106 13.92 1.59 -4.09
CA HIS A 106 13.21 2.54 -4.95
C HIS A 106 12.53 1.83 -6.11
N TYR A 107 11.24 2.06 -6.26
CA TYR A 107 10.36 1.50 -7.30
C TYR A 107 9.73 2.64 -8.11
N PRO A 108 10.42 3.18 -9.13
CA PRO A 108 9.92 4.32 -9.93
C PRO A 108 8.61 4.03 -10.65
N ASP A 109 8.41 2.78 -11.10
CA ASP A 109 7.21 2.30 -11.78
C ASP A 109 5.95 2.33 -10.89
N ALA A 110 6.13 2.25 -9.58
CA ALA A 110 5.08 2.36 -8.57
C ALA A 110 5.04 3.73 -7.88
N ALA A 111 5.99 4.64 -8.16
CA ALA A 111 6.23 5.88 -7.39
C ALA A 111 6.32 5.62 -5.89
N LEU A 112 7.08 4.59 -5.50
CA LEU A 112 7.17 4.09 -4.14
C LEU A 112 8.64 3.88 -3.72
N LEU A 113 8.94 4.24 -2.46
CA LEU A 113 10.16 3.80 -1.80
C LEU A 113 9.78 3.06 -0.52
N ALA A 114 10.67 2.15 -0.10
CA ALA A 114 10.49 1.36 1.11
C ALA A 114 11.79 1.32 1.93
N TRP A 115 11.68 1.48 3.24
CA TRP A 115 12.80 1.35 4.17
C TRP A 115 12.36 0.65 5.46
N PRO A 116 13.09 -0.38 5.92
CA PRO A 116 14.27 -0.98 5.28
C PRO A 116 13.97 -1.60 3.91
N PRO A 117 15.01 -1.84 3.05
CA PRO A 117 14.81 -2.25 1.66
C PRO A 117 14.24 -3.65 1.48
N GLN A 118 14.42 -4.52 2.47
CA GLN A 118 13.92 -5.89 2.40
C GLN A 118 12.51 -5.99 2.98
N PRO A 119 11.54 -6.53 2.23
CA PRO A 119 10.23 -6.82 2.79
C PRO A 119 10.35 -7.91 3.86
N PRO A 120 9.44 -7.94 4.84
CA PRO A 120 9.39 -9.01 5.83
C PRO A 120 9.07 -10.36 5.17
N GLU A 121 9.48 -11.46 5.81
CA GLU A 121 9.12 -12.80 5.36
C GLU A 121 7.59 -12.95 5.21
N PRO A 122 7.11 -13.48 4.08
CA PRO A 122 5.68 -13.60 3.82
C PRO A 122 4.98 -14.53 4.83
N SER A 123 3.85 -14.07 5.35
CA SER A 123 3.00 -14.83 6.27
C SER A 123 1.52 -14.67 5.91
N GLY A 124 0.66 -15.57 6.39
CA GLY A 124 -0.77 -15.58 6.07
C GLY A 124 -1.09 -16.02 4.64
N GLY A 125 -2.24 -15.64 4.12
CA GLY A 125 -2.72 -16.02 2.79
C GLY A 125 -2.02 -15.27 1.66
N THR A 126 -2.30 -15.71 0.43
CA THR A 126 -1.75 -15.18 -0.82
C THR A 126 -2.67 -14.13 -1.43
N ILE A 127 -2.07 -13.15 -2.08
CA ILE A 127 -2.79 -12.09 -2.81
C ILE A 127 -2.39 -12.16 -4.28
N LEU A 128 -3.36 -11.98 -5.16
CA LEU A 128 -3.11 -11.80 -6.58
C LEU A 128 -3.59 -10.42 -7.01
N THR A 129 -2.70 -9.63 -7.57
CA THR A 129 -3.06 -8.35 -8.21
C THR A 129 -3.24 -8.59 -9.70
N VAL A 130 -4.33 -8.09 -10.29
CA VAL A 130 -4.59 -8.16 -11.72
C VAL A 130 -4.88 -6.78 -12.30
N THR A 131 -4.43 -6.52 -13.53
CA THR A 131 -4.74 -5.27 -14.25
C THR A 131 -5.58 -5.52 -15.50
N ALA A 132 -6.50 -4.58 -15.80
CA ALA A 132 -7.25 -4.62 -17.05
C ALA A 132 -6.35 -4.32 -18.25
N GLY A 133 -5.50 -3.31 -18.14
CA GLY A 133 -4.53 -2.95 -19.16
C GLY A 133 -3.14 -2.70 -18.57
N THR A 134 -2.15 -2.52 -19.43
CA THR A 134 -0.79 -2.14 -19.04
C THR A 134 -0.70 -0.73 -18.46
N SER A 135 -1.63 0.14 -18.82
CA SER A 135 -1.72 1.50 -18.26
C SER A 135 -2.15 1.52 -16.79
N ASP A 136 -2.79 0.45 -16.30
CA ASP A 136 -3.20 0.30 -14.91
C ASP A 136 -2.06 -0.18 -14.00
N LEU A 137 -0.88 -0.46 -14.55
CA LEU A 137 0.23 -1.06 -13.82
C LEU A 137 0.72 -0.22 -12.65
N ARG A 138 0.78 1.11 -12.78
CA ARG A 138 1.34 1.96 -11.71
C ARG A 138 0.60 1.80 -10.38
N PRO A 139 -0.73 2.01 -10.28
CA PRO A 139 -1.46 1.77 -9.04
C PRO A 139 -1.50 0.29 -8.63
N ALA A 140 -1.47 -0.64 -9.58
CA ALA A 140 -1.40 -2.08 -9.29
C ALA A 140 -0.06 -2.47 -8.66
N ARG A 141 1.06 -1.92 -9.14
CA ARG A 141 2.39 -2.11 -8.56
C ARG A 141 2.50 -1.50 -7.16
N GLU A 142 1.93 -0.29 -6.96
CA GLU A 142 1.82 0.28 -5.62
C GLU A 142 1.08 -0.66 -4.66
N ALA A 143 -0.05 -1.24 -5.10
CA ALA A 143 -0.83 -2.20 -4.31
C ALA A 143 -0.05 -3.48 -4.01
N GLN A 144 0.59 -4.07 -5.02
CA GLN A 144 1.42 -5.27 -4.88
C GLN A 144 2.55 -5.05 -3.88
N LEU A 145 3.34 -3.99 -4.06
CA LEU A 145 4.47 -3.67 -3.19
C LEU A 145 4.00 -3.37 -1.76
N THR A 146 2.90 -2.63 -1.61
CA THR A 146 2.32 -2.38 -0.28
C THR A 146 1.99 -3.70 0.42
N ALA A 147 1.28 -4.61 -0.23
CA ALA A 147 0.95 -5.91 0.35
C ALA A 147 2.21 -6.72 0.71
N THR A 148 3.23 -6.69 -0.16
CA THR A 148 4.52 -7.37 0.05
C THR A 148 5.24 -6.82 1.28
N TYR A 149 5.36 -5.50 1.41
CA TYR A 149 5.98 -4.86 2.56
C TYR A 149 5.16 -4.96 3.85
N LEU A 150 3.87 -5.28 3.74
CA LEU A 150 3.03 -5.66 4.87
C LEU A 150 3.09 -7.17 5.18
N GLY A 151 4.06 -7.89 4.63
CA GLY A 151 4.36 -9.28 4.91
C GLY A 151 3.38 -10.26 4.25
N ARG A 152 2.93 -9.99 3.03
CA ARG A 152 2.09 -10.91 2.26
C ARG A 152 2.78 -11.32 0.97
N ARG A 153 2.55 -12.58 0.56
CA ARG A 153 2.88 -12.97 -0.80
C ARG A 153 1.86 -12.34 -1.74
N CYS A 154 2.34 -11.52 -2.66
CA CYS A 154 1.50 -10.82 -3.62
C CYS A 154 2.10 -10.91 -5.03
N ASP A 155 1.47 -11.70 -5.89
CA ASP A 155 1.82 -11.86 -7.29
C ASP A 155 1.03 -10.86 -8.16
N LEU A 156 1.48 -10.58 -9.40
CA LEU A 156 0.82 -9.65 -10.31
C LEU A 156 0.68 -10.26 -11.71
N ILE A 157 -0.54 -10.19 -12.26
CA ILE A 157 -0.86 -10.53 -13.64
C ILE A 157 -1.35 -9.25 -14.34
N ALA A 158 -0.73 -8.92 -15.46
CA ALA A 158 -1.06 -7.71 -16.21
C ALA A 158 -1.85 -8.03 -17.49
N ASP A 159 -2.61 -7.01 -17.95
CA ASP A 159 -3.27 -6.99 -19.27
C ASP A 159 -4.29 -8.14 -19.51
N VAL A 160 -5.17 -8.35 -18.54
CA VAL A 160 -6.27 -9.34 -18.63
C VAL A 160 -7.65 -8.67 -18.73
N GLY A 161 -7.74 -7.53 -19.43
CA GLY A 161 -8.97 -6.77 -19.57
C GLY A 161 -10.10 -7.52 -20.29
N VAL A 162 -11.35 -7.12 -19.96
CA VAL A 162 -12.59 -7.76 -20.40
C VAL A 162 -12.83 -7.65 -21.91
N ALA A 163 -12.16 -6.74 -22.62
CA ALA A 163 -12.20 -6.67 -24.08
C ALA A 163 -11.69 -7.95 -24.77
N GLY A 164 -10.95 -8.78 -24.01
CA GLY A 164 -10.55 -10.10 -24.42
C GLY A 164 -10.76 -11.10 -23.29
N LEU A 165 -12.01 -11.53 -23.04
CA LEU A 165 -12.38 -12.44 -21.95
C LEU A 165 -11.52 -13.71 -21.89
N HIS A 166 -11.03 -14.21 -23.04
CA HIS A 166 -10.14 -15.36 -23.08
C HIS A 166 -8.86 -15.14 -22.27
N ARG A 167 -8.38 -13.91 -22.13
CA ARG A 167 -7.16 -13.59 -21.35
C ARG A 167 -7.39 -13.79 -19.86
N VAL A 168 -8.50 -13.31 -19.32
CA VAL A 168 -8.84 -13.51 -17.90
C VAL A 168 -9.20 -14.97 -17.63
N LEU A 169 -9.91 -15.64 -18.55
CA LEU A 169 -10.28 -17.04 -18.39
C LEU A 169 -9.06 -17.97 -18.46
N ALA A 170 -8.02 -17.62 -19.22
CA ALA A 170 -6.76 -18.38 -19.26
C ALA A 170 -6.00 -18.33 -17.92
N ARG A 171 -6.34 -17.42 -17.01
CA ARG A 171 -5.74 -17.27 -15.66
C ARG A 171 -6.66 -17.76 -14.54
N LEU A 172 -7.72 -18.47 -14.87
CA LEU A 172 -8.76 -18.85 -13.90
C LEU A 172 -8.22 -19.69 -12.73
N GLU A 173 -7.28 -20.57 -12.96
CA GLU A 173 -6.66 -21.38 -11.90
C GLU A 173 -5.87 -20.51 -10.93
N GLU A 174 -5.08 -19.54 -11.44
CA GLU A 174 -4.32 -18.61 -10.62
C GLU A 174 -5.25 -17.69 -9.80
N LEU A 175 -6.35 -17.21 -10.42
CA LEU A 175 -7.37 -16.42 -9.75
C LEU A 175 -8.02 -17.18 -8.60
N ARG A 176 -8.37 -18.45 -8.80
CA ARG A 176 -9.01 -19.30 -7.79
C ARG A 176 -8.08 -19.77 -6.67
N ALA A 177 -6.78 -19.76 -6.92
CA ALA A 177 -5.79 -20.13 -5.91
C ALA A 177 -5.46 -19.01 -4.93
N ALA A 178 -5.87 -17.77 -5.20
CA ALA A 178 -5.61 -16.62 -4.35
C ALA A 178 -6.61 -16.53 -3.18
N ASP A 179 -6.13 -16.07 -2.01
CA ASP A 179 -6.96 -15.82 -0.81
C ASP A 179 -7.63 -14.46 -0.83
N ALA A 180 -7.09 -13.51 -1.59
CA ALA A 180 -7.70 -12.23 -1.92
C ALA A 180 -7.18 -11.75 -3.28
N ILE A 181 -7.99 -10.99 -4.02
CA ILE A 181 -7.61 -10.49 -5.34
C ILE A 181 -7.76 -8.97 -5.36
N ILE A 182 -6.72 -8.28 -5.84
CA ILE A 182 -6.79 -6.84 -6.14
C ILE A 182 -7.01 -6.70 -7.63
N VAL A 183 -8.05 -5.97 -8.04
CA VAL A 183 -8.36 -5.72 -9.46
C VAL A 183 -8.21 -4.25 -9.78
N ALA A 184 -7.14 -3.89 -10.50
CA ALA A 184 -6.90 -2.54 -10.96
C ALA A 184 -7.45 -2.36 -12.38
N ALA A 185 -8.42 -1.47 -12.56
CA ALA A 185 -9.06 -1.22 -13.84
C ALA A 185 -9.53 0.23 -13.96
N GLY A 186 -9.18 0.85 -15.09
CA GLY A 186 -9.74 2.12 -15.54
C GLY A 186 -10.90 1.94 -16.50
N MET A 187 -11.13 2.92 -17.38
CA MET A 187 -12.19 2.93 -18.39
C MET A 187 -13.58 2.73 -17.77
N ASP A 188 -14.15 1.54 -17.89
CA ASP A 188 -15.46 1.14 -17.35
C ASP A 188 -15.38 0.33 -16.02
N GLY A 189 -14.19 -0.13 -15.65
CA GLY A 189 -13.99 -0.90 -14.41
C GLY A 189 -14.62 -2.30 -14.38
N ALA A 190 -15.07 -2.84 -15.51
CA ALA A 190 -15.87 -4.06 -15.58
C ALA A 190 -15.11 -5.32 -15.13
N LEU A 191 -13.77 -5.32 -15.22
CA LEU A 191 -12.96 -6.48 -14.83
C LEU A 191 -13.21 -6.91 -13.39
N ALA A 192 -13.44 -5.97 -12.47
CA ALA A 192 -13.69 -6.29 -11.05
C ALA A 192 -14.94 -7.17 -10.88
N SER A 193 -16.03 -6.84 -11.57
CA SER A 193 -17.28 -7.64 -11.53
C SER A 193 -17.09 -9.01 -12.20
N VAL A 194 -16.33 -9.10 -13.29
CA VAL A 194 -16.05 -10.37 -13.98
C VAL A 194 -15.23 -11.28 -13.08
N VAL A 195 -14.15 -10.78 -12.48
CA VAL A 195 -13.30 -11.56 -11.57
C VAL A 195 -14.11 -12.03 -10.36
N ALA A 196 -14.88 -11.13 -9.72
CA ALA A 196 -15.70 -11.49 -8.55
C ALA A 196 -16.74 -12.58 -8.86
N GLY A 197 -17.24 -12.65 -10.10
CA GLY A 197 -18.15 -13.73 -10.53
C GLY A 197 -17.46 -15.07 -10.80
N LEU A 198 -16.13 -15.13 -10.82
CA LEU A 198 -15.35 -16.33 -11.17
C LEU A 198 -14.66 -16.98 -9.97
N VAL A 199 -14.59 -16.30 -8.82
CA VAL A 199 -13.79 -16.70 -7.66
C VAL A 199 -14.59 -16.66 -6.36
N GLU A 200 -14.14 -17.40 -5.35
CA GLU A 200 -14.65 -17.33 -3.96
C GLU A 200 -13.91 -16.28 -3.12
N ALA A 201 -12.70 -15.91 -3.53
CA ALA A 201 -11.87 -14.96 -2.82
C ALA A 201 -12.50 -13.56 -2.84
N PRO A 202 -12.41 -12.77 -1.74
CA PRO A 202 -12.83 -11.39 -1.74
C PRO A 202 -12.00 -10.56 -2.74
N VAL A 203 -12.68 -9.65 -3.44
CA VAL A 203 -12.09 -8.78 -4.45
C VAL A 203 -11.95 -7.36 -3.90
N VAL A 204 -10.73 -6.85 -3.87
CA VAL A 204 -10.44 -5.44 -3.62
C VAL A 204 -10.37 -4.72 -4.97
N ALA A 205 -11.41 -4.00 -5.32
CA ALA A 205 -11.50 -3.25 -6.57
C ALA A 205 -10.77 -1.91 -6.44
N LEU A 206 -9.79 -1.71 -7.32
CA LEU A 206 -8.96 -0.52 -7.41
C LEU A 206 -9.29 0.22 -8.73
N PRO A 207 -10.22 1.19 -8.70
CA PRO A 207 -10.47 2.02 -9.86
C PRO A 207 -9.24 2.85 -10.17
N THR A 208 -8.89 2.99 -11.46
CA THR A 208 -7.77 3.84 -11.89
C THR A 208 -8.26 5.04 -12.67
N SER A 209 -7.47 6.13 -12.66
CA SER A 209 -7.74 7.33 -13.47
C SER A 209 -7.47 7.11 -14.95
N VAL A 210 -7.03 5.93 -15.34
CA VAL A 210 -6.77 5.56 -16.73
C VAL A 210 -8.07 5.55 -17.53
N GLY A 211 -8.09 6.32 -18.61
CA GLY A 211 -9.27 6.42 -19.48
C GLY A 211 -9.35 7.77 -20.18
N TYR A 212 -10.41 7.97 -20.91
CA TYR A 212 -10.70 9.21 -21.63
C TYR A 212 -12.21 9.47 -21.69
N GLY A 213 -12.60 10.67 -22.16
CA GLY A 213 -14.01 11.02 -22.33
C GLY A 213 -14.83 10.82 -21.05
N ALA A 214 -15.84 9.96 -21.13
CA ALA A 214 -16.76 9.70 -20.02
C ALA A 214 -16.16 8.93 -18.83
N ALA A 215 -14.88 8.56 -18.87
CA ALA A 215 -14.19 7.99 -17.72
C ALA A 215 -14.02 9.00 -16.56
N PHE A 216 -14.04 10.30 -16.85
CA PHE A 216 -13.95 11.41 -15.87
C PHE A 216 -12.85 11.19 -14.83
N GLY A 217 -11.61 10.87 -15.27
CA GLY A 217 -10.48 10.67 -14.36
C GLY A 217 -10.67 9.55 -13.33
N GLY A 218 -11.42 8.49 -13.67
CA GLY A 218 -11.64 7.33 -12.82
C GLY A 218 -13.00 7.28 -12.12
N ILE A 219 -13.87 8.30 -12.29
CA ILE A 219 -15.22 8.30 -11.69
C ILE A 219 -16.09 7.18 -12.28
N ALA A 220 -16.04 6.96 -13.60
CA ALA A 220 -16.83 5.90 -14.21
C ALA A 220 -16.45 4.50 -13.67
N PRO A 221 -15.17 4.07 -13.68
CA PRO A 221 -14.81 2.80 -13.09
C PRO A 221 -15.11 2.72 -11.59
N LEU A 222 -14.96 3.82 -10.83
CA LEU A 222 -15.34 3.85 -9.41
C LEU A 222 -16.84 3.53 -9.23
N LEU A 223 -17.71 4.20 -9.97
CA LEU A 223 -19.16 3.98 -9.88
C LEU A 223 -19.56 2.57 -10.36
N THR A 224 -18.93 2.06 -11.41
CA THR A 224 -19.15 0.68 -11.87
C THR A 224 -18.80 -0.33 -10.79
N MET A 225 -17.62 -0.18 -10.16
CA MET A 225 -17.15 -1.08 -9.11
C MET A 225 -18.04 -1.01 -7.86
N LEU A 226 -18.50 0.20 -7.46
CA LEU A 226 -19.44 0.38 -6.35
C LEU A 226 -20.82 -0.25 -6.62
N ASN A 227 -21.22 -0.34 -7.88
CA ASN A 227 -22.47 -0.95 -8.32
C ASN A 227 -22.31 -2.41 -8.81
N ALA A 228 -21.20 -3.07 -8.48
CA ALA A 228 -20.99 -4.45 -8.87
C ALA A 228 -22.09 -5.37 -8.34
N CYS A 229 -22.73 -6.14 -9.23
CA CYS A 229 -23.76 -7.13 -8.82
C CYS A 229 -23.15 -8.32 -8.10
N ALA A 230 -21.89 -8.66 -8.37
CA ALA A 230 -21.20 -9.77 -7.72
C ALA A 230 -20.91 -9.41 -6.24
N PRO A 231 -21.33 -10.22 -5.27
CA PRO A 231 -21.02 -10.00 -3.87
C PRO A 231 -19.51 -10.23 -3.59
N GLY A 232 -19.01 -9.64 -2.50
CA GLY A 232 -17.60 -9.82 -2.10
C GLY A 232 -16.63 -8.82 -2.71
N VAL A 233 -17.12 -7.74 -3.35
CA VAL A 233 -16.32 -6.64 -3.89
C VAL A 233 -16.25 -5.49 -2.87
N GLY A 234 -15.03 -5.16 -2.42
CA GLY A 234 -14.76 -3.95 -1.65
C GLY A 234 -13.98 -2.95 -2.50
N VAL A 235 -14.45 -1.70 -2.57
CA VAL A 235 -13.88 -0.68 -3.47
C VAL A 235 -13.02 0.30 -2.67
N VAL A 236 -11.81 0.58 -3.17
CA VAL A 236 -10.97 1.66 -2.65
C VAL A 236 -11.10 2.91 -3.52
N ASN A 237 -10.48 4.02 -3.11
CA ASN A 237 -10.52 5.25 -3.89
C ASN A 237 -9.71 5.13 -5.20
N ILE A 238 -9.94 6.05 -6.14
CA ILE A 238 -9.24 6.12 -7.44
C ILE A 238 -7.72 6.21 -7.22
N ASP A 239 -6.97 5.38 -7.95
CA ASP A 239 -5.51 5.27 -7.90
C ASP A 239 -4.93 5.00 -6.48
N ASN A 240 -5.75 4.50 -5.57
CA ASN A 240 -5.30 4.22 -4.20
C ASN A 240 -4.71 2.80 -4.09
N GLY A 241 -3.57 2.58 -4.75
CA GLY A 241 -2.84 1.30 -4.69
C GLY A 241 -2.42 0.95 -3.26
N TYR A 242 -1.92 1.93 -2.49
CA TYR A 242 -1.61 1.72 -1.08
C TYR A 242 -2.81 1.18 -0.28
N GLY A 243 -3.97 1.83 -0.43
CA GLY A 243 -5.20 1.39 0.26
C GLY A 243 -5.65 -0.01 -0.16
N ALA A 244 -5.53 -0.34 -1.45
CA ALA A 244 -5.88 -1.66 -1.97
C ALA A 244 -4.95 -2.76 -1.41
N GLY A 245 -3.64 -2.54 -1.47
CA GLY A 245 -2.64 -3.46 -0.91
C GLY A 245 -2.79 -3.65 0.59
N HIS A 246 -3.04 -2.56 1.32
CA HIS A 246 -3.26 -2.58 2.76
C HIS A 246 -4.52 -3.38 3.14
N LEU A 247 -5.64 -3.14 2.46
CA LEU A 247 -6.90 -3.85 2.71
C LEU A 247 -6.76 -5.34 2.41
N ALA A 248 -6.17 -5.71 1.28
CA ALA A 248 -5.92 -7.11 0.93
C ALA A 248 -4.99 -7.79 1.94
N ALA A 249 -3.94 -7.10 2.42
CA ALA A 249 -3.05 -7.61 3.45
C ALA A 249 -3.77 -7.84 4.79
N GLN A 250 -4.75 -7.01 5.15
CA GLN A 250 -5.58 -7.23 6.34
C GLN A 250 -6.51 -8.43 6.19
N ILE A 251 -7.14 -8.59 5.02
CA ILE A 251 -8.04 -9.72 4.71
C ILE A 251 -7.30 -11.05 4.84
N THR A 252 -6.05 -11.12 4.37
CA THR A 252 -5.27 -12.36 4.31
C THR A 252 -4.42 -12.62 5.56
N ARG A 253 -4.44 -11.71 6.54
CA ARG A 253 -3.54 -11.74 7.71
C ARG A 253 -3.60 -13.05 8.51
N ASN A 254 -4.79 -13.55 8.76
CA ASN A 254 -5.03 -14.69 9.66
C ASN A 254 -5.39 -15.97 8.90
N ARG A 255 -5.21 -16.02 7.59
CA ARG A 255 -5.46 -17.26 6.84
C ARG A 255 -4.29 -18.22 7.04
N PRO A 256 -4.53 -19.45 7.48
CA PRO A 256 -3.48 -20.47 7.54
C PRO A 256 -3.00 -20.78 6.10
N ARG A 257 -1.72 -21.12 5.97
CA ARG A 257 -1.16 -21.68 4.73
C ARG A 257 -1.58 -23.10 4.55
#